data_c2030dcf2f4a69fe5b64f192d4b844c6
#
_entry.id   c2030dcf2f4a69fe5b64f192d4b844c6
#
_cell.length_a   1.000
_cell.length_b   1.000
_cell.length_c   1.000
_cell.angle_alpha   90.00
_cell.angle_beta   90.00
_cell.angle_gamma   90.00
#
_symmetry.space_group_name_H-M   'P 1'
#
loop_
_entity.id
_entity.type
_entity.pdbx_description
1 polymer ?
#
loop_
_entity_poly.entity_id
_entity_poly.type
_entity_poly.pdbx_seq_one_letter_code
_entity_poly.pdbx_strand_id
1 'polypeptide(L)'
;MLKPKLITTLKNYTREQFFYDAGAGAIVAIIALPLSIALAIASGLSPEKGLYSAIVGGFLISFLGGSRVLIGGPSGAFVILSGTLLVQHGPGGLALATLMAGVILILMGFLRLGSLIKYIPSSITSGFGSGIAVIIFSTQIKDFLGLSLKTVPPAFTDKILALWGSLPTFHWESLVISFLTIAVIILWPRTGSRIPGTLAAIVLGTLAAIVLGLDVPTTASQFSQLKGTLPLPALPAFSLPLLQELAVPALTIAVLAAMESLLSAVVADGMIGGRHRSNMELMAEGAANLGASFFGGMPVTGAIARTTASLPKPVHDK
;
A
#
# COMPACT_ATOMS: atom_id res chain seq x y z
N MET A 1 2.65 -26.73 -2.73
CA MET A 1 3.93 -26.78 -1.97
C MET A 1 3.98 -25.53 -1.09
N LEU A 2 4.13 -25.72 0.22
CA LEU A 2 4.33 -24.64 1.19
C LEU A 2 5.84 -24.33 1.33
N LYS A 3 6.44 -23.81 0.26
CA LYS A 3 7.86 -23.38 0.25
C LYS A 3 7.92 -21.98 -0.37
N PRO A 4 8.63 -21.03 0.24
CA PRO A 4 8.88 -19.73 -0.37
C PRO A 4 9.50 -19.86 -1.75
N LYS A 5 9.12 -18.98 -2.67
CA LYS A 5 9.64 -18.98 -4.03
C LYS A 5 11.13 -18.61 -4.05
N LEU A 6 11.55 -17.79 -3.10
CA LEU A 6 12.94 -17.37 -2.89
C LEU A 6 13.89 -18.56 -2.87
N ILE A 7 13.56 -19.64 -2.12
CA ILE A 7 14.41 -20.84 -1.99
C ILE A 7 14.67 -21.49 -3.36
N THR A 8 13.70 -21.44 -4.26
CA THR A 8 13.87 -22.02 -5.62
C THR A 8 14.55 -21.06 -6.58
N THR A 9 14.39 -19.77 -6.39
CA THR A 9 14.99 -18.72 -7.23
C THR A 9 16.49 -18.60 -6.95
N LEU A 10 16.90 -18.67 -5.68
CA LEU A 10 18.30 -18.51 -5.28
C LEU A 10 19.22 -19.64 -5.77
N LYS A 11 18.67 -20.81 -6.19
CA LYS A 11 19.52 -21.93 -6.65
C LYS A 11 20.37 -21.61 -7.87
N ASN A 12 19.87 -20.74 -8.77
CA ASN A 12 20.55 -20.35 -10.01
C ASN A 12 20.73 -18.83 -10.10
N TYR A 13 20.81 -18.16 -8.95
CA TYR A 13 20.86 -16.72 -8.87
C TYR A 13 22.27 -16.20 -9.16
N THR A 14 22.39 -15.27 -10.12
CA THR A 14 23.68 -14.72 -10.54
C THR A 14 23.95 -13.36 -9.90
N ARG A 15 25.23 -12.95 -9.87
CA ARG A 15 25.61 -11.60 -9.42
C ARG A 15 24.96 -10.49 -10.26
N GLU A 16 24.82 -10.72 -11.55
CA GLU A 16 24.20 -9.79 -12.46
C GLU A 16 22.71 -9.58 -12.11
N GLN A 17 21.98 -10.69 -11.88
CA GLN A 17 20.60 -10.65 -11.40
C GLN A 17 20.48 -9.90 -10.07
N PHE A 18 21.41 -10.06 -9.14
CA PHE A 18 21.42 -9.32 -7.89
C PHE A 18 21.45 -7.82 -8.09
N PHE A 19 22.32 -7.30 -8.96
CA PHE A 19 22.40 -5.86 -9.21
C PHE A 19 21.16 -5.33 -9.92
N TYR A 20 20.56 -6.10 -10.83
CA TYR A 20 19.29 -5.73 -11.45
C TYR A 20 18.16 -5.68 -10.42
N ASP A 21 18.03 -6.69 -9.58
CA ASP A 21 16.98 -6.75 -8.55
C ASP A 21 17.19 -5.68 -7.48
N ALA A 22 18.44 -5.41 -7.08
CA ALA A 22 18.75 -4.32 -6.16
C ALA A 22 18.38 -2.95 -6.73
N GLY A 23 18.68 -2.72 -8.02
CA GLY A 23 18.26 -1.51 -8.72
C GLY A 23 16.75 -1.36 -8.82
N ALA A 24 16.04 -2.44 -9.19
CA ALA A 24 14.58 -2.46 -9.21
C ALA A 24 13.98 -2.23 -7.83
N GLY A 25 14.56 -2.85 -6.80
CA GLY A 25 14.16 -2.67 -5.40
C GLY A 25 14.32 -1.22 -4.93
N ALA A 26 15.43 -0.55 -5.30
CA ALA A 26 15.63 0.86 -4.99
C ALA A 26 14.58 1.77 -5.64
N ILE A 27 14.24 1.52 -6.91
CA ILE A 27 13.18 2.26 -7.63
C ILE A 27 11.83 2.07 -6.92
N VAL A 28 11.49 0.83 -6.57
CA VAL A 28 10.24 0.53 -5.87
C VAL A 28 10.22 1.19 -4.49
N ALA A 29 11.31 1.16 -3.74
CA ALA A 29 11.40 1.79 -2.43
C ALA A 29 11.10 3.29 -2.52
N ILE A 30 11.69 3.99 -3.50
CA ILE A 30 11.45 5.42 -3.73
C ILE A 30 9.98 5.72 -4.01
N ILE A 31 9.28 4.86 -4.77
CA ILE A 31 7.86 5.02 -5.08
C ILE A 31 6.99 4.62 -3.87
N ALA A 32 7.38 3.56 -3.17
CA ALA A 32 6.60 3.00 -2.08
C ALA A 32 6.59 3.88 -0.82
N LEU A 33 7.66 4.63 -0.55
CA LEU A 33 7.75 5.47 0.64
C LEU A 33 6.66 6.56 0.69
N PRO A 34 6.52 7.46 -0.32
CA PRO A 34 5.47 8.47 -0.31
C PRO A 34 4.08 7.86 -0.34
N LEU A 35 3.88 6.79 -1.12
CA LEU A 35 2.60 6.10 -1.21
C LEU A 35 2.17 5.52 0.14
N SER A 36 3.09 4.92 0.89
CA SER A 36 2.79 4.32 2.20
C SER A 36 2.46 5.39 3.24
N ILE A 37 3.14 6.52 3.19
CA ILE A 37 2.84 7.70 4.00
C ILE A 37 1.43 8.21 3.67
N ALA A 38 1.12 8.42 2.39
CA ALA A 38 -0.17 8.91 1.95
C ALA A 38 -1.33 7.98 2.36
N LEU A 39 -1.15 6.67 2.26
CA LEU A 39 -2.17 5.69 2.67
C LEU A 39 -2.37 5.67 4.19
N ALA A 40 -1.31 5.84 4.99
CA ALA A 40 -1.44 5.96 6.44
C ALA A 40 -2.22 7.22 6.82
N ILE A 41 -1.87 8.37 6.23
CA ILE A 41 -2.57 9.64 6.44
C ILE A 41 -4.05 9.53 6.03
N ALA A 42 -4.32 8.94 4.86
CA ALA A 42 -5.68 8.74 4.37
C ALA A 42 -6.51 7.81 5.28
N SER A 43 -5.84 6.94 6.04
CA SER A 43 -6.46 6.07 7.06
C SER A 43 -6.58 6.74 8.43
N GLY A 44 -6.11 7.99 8.59
CA GLY A 44 -6.08 8.70 9.88
C GLY A 44 -4.92 8.30 10.80
N LEU A 45 -3.95 7.54 10.29
CA LEU A 45 -2.75 7.12 11.02
C LEU A 45 -1.61 8.12 10.84
N SER A 46 -0.64 8.08 11.76
CA SER A 46 0.61 8.82 11.58
C SER A 46 1.42 8.24 10.41
N PRO A 47 2.18 9.08 9.69
CA PRO A 47 2.96 8.66 8.51
C PRO A 47 3.90 7.49 8.76
N GLU A 48 4.51 7.45 9.97
CA GLU A 48 5.46 6.38 10.35
C GLU A 48 4.81 5.00 10.32
N LYS A 49 3.51 4.90 10.65
CA LYS A 49 2.80 3.61 10.65
C LYS A 49 2.71 3.01 9.26
N GLY A 50 2.55 3.87 8.23
CA GLY A 50 2.63 3.45 6.83
C GLY A 50 4.02 2.95 6.45
N LEU A 51 5.07 3.64 6.90
CA LEU A 51 6.46 3.23 6.66
C LEU A 51 6.78 1.91 7.33
N TYR A 52 6.40 1.72 8.60
CA TYR A 52 6.61 0.45 9.32
C TYR A 52 5.93 -0.71 8.61
N SER A 53 4.67 -0.51 8.17
CA SER A 53 3.94 -1.51 7.39
C SER A 53 4.62 -1.82 6.05
N ALA A 54 5.15 -0.81 5.36
CA ALA A 54 5.85 -1.01 4.09
C ALA A 54 7.17 -1.77 4.27
N ILE A 55 7.96 -1.42 5.29
CA ILE A 55 9.25 -2.05 5.56
C ILE A 55 9.05 -3.49 6.01
N VAL A 56 8.29 -3.70 7.08
CA VAL A 56 8.11 -5.02 7.69
C VAL A 56 7.27 -5.92 6.79
N GLY A 57 6.10 -5.41 6.35
CA GLY A 57 5.18 -6.17 5.53
C GLY A 57 5.75 -6.47 4.15
N GLY A 58 6.34 -5.46 3.49
CA GLY A 58 6.98 -5.63 2.19
C GLY A 58 8.15 -6.64 2.22
N PHE A 59 8.99 -6.57 3.25
CA PHE A 59 10.06 -7.53 3.46
C PHE A 59 9.52 -8.96 3.64
N LEU A 60 8.55 -9.16 4.53
CA LEU A 60 8.03 -10.50 4.82
C LEU A 60 7.27 -11.10 3.62
N ILE A 61 6.50 -10.32 2.86
CA ILE A 61 5.84 -10.77 1.64
C ILE A 61 6.90 -11.20 0.60
N SER A 62 7.92 -10.40 0.38
CA SER A 62 8.97 -10.72 -0.59
C SER A 62 9.84 -11.90 -0.15
N PHE A 63 10.14 -12.03 1.13
CA PHE A 63 11.00 -13.07 1.68
C PHE A 63 10.31 -14.44 1.75
N LEU A 64 9.04 -14.46 2.20
CA LEU A 64 8.26 -15.68 2.39
C LEU A 64 7.34 -15.99 1.21
N GLY A 65 7.16 -15.08 0.26
CA GLY A 65 6.15 -15.13 -0.78
C GLY A 65 6.21 -16.34 -1.70
N GLY A 66 5.08 -16.63 -2.29
CA GLY A 66 4.89 -17.66 -3.31
C GLY A 66 5.13 -17.15 -4.74
N SER A 67 5.25 -15.85 -4.94
CA SER A 67 5.58 -15.20 -6.21
C SER A 67 7.08 -14.87 -6.30
N ARG A 68 7.59 -14.67 -7.52
CA ARG A 68 8.98 -14.22 -7.75
C ARG A 68 9.11 -12.70 -7.72
N VAL A 69 8.05 -11.99 -8.01
CA VAL A 69 8.08 -10.55 -8.34
C VAL A 69 7.04 -9.74 -7.58
N LEU A 70 6.17 -10.40 -6.80
CA LEU A 70 5.14 -9.69 -6.06
C LEU A 70 5.76 -8.86 -4.93
N ILE A 71 5.41 -7.57 -4.90
CA ILE A 71 5.85 -6.65 -3.87
C ILE A 71 4.64 -6.21 -3.07
N GLY A 72 4.72 -6.39 -1.76
CA GLY A 72 3.66 -6.03 -0.85
C GLY A 72 3.90 -4.73 -0.08
N GLY A 73 2.88 -4.34 0.67
CA GLY A 73 2.89 -3.19 1.57
C GLY A 73 1.48 -2.66 1.82
N PRO A 74 1.32 -1.49 2.45
CA PRO A 74 0.03 -0.87 2.67
C PRO A 74 -0.75 -0.69 1.36
N SER A 75 -2.06 -0.92 1.40
CA SER A 75 -2.92 -0.80 0.22
C SER A 75 -4.09 0.15 0.45
N GLY A 76 -4.54 0.78 -0.64
CA GLY A 76 -5.72 1.62 -0.65
C GLY A 76 -7.02 0.89 -0.30
N ALA A 77 -7.06 -0.42 -0.50
CA ALA A 77 -8.19 -1.27 -0.13
C ALA A 77 -8.53 -1.20 1.37
N PHE A 78 -7.54 -0.97 2.20
CA PHE A 78 -7.71 -0.93 3.66
C PHE A 78 -7.95 0.46 4.23
N VAL A 79 -7.88 1.53 3.44
CA VAL A 79 -7.97 2.91 3.94
C VAL A 79 -9.24 3.14 4.75
N ILE A 80 -10.40 2.79 4.20
CA ILE A 80 -11.69 2.97 4.89
C ILE A 80 -11.77 2.07 6.12
N LEU A 81 -11.45 0.79 5.96
CA LEU A 81 -11.57 -0.17 7.05
C LEU A 81 -10.62 0.17 8.20
N SER A 82 -9.38 0.56 7.88
CA SER A 82 -8.42 1.03 8.89
C SER A 82 -8.88 2.32 9.56
N GLY A 83 -9.42 3.28 8.80
CA GLY A 83 -9.95 4.51 9.36
C GLY A 83 -11.15 4.28 10.28
N THR A 84 -12.07 3.40 9.88
CA THR A 84 -13.23 3.03 10.71
C THR A 84 -12.80 2.36 12.01
N LEU A 85 -11.89 1.37 11.94
CA LEU A 85 -11.37 0.67 13.11
C LEU A 85 -10.60 1.61 14.03
N LEU A 86 -9.84 2.55 13.46
CA LEU A 86 -9.10 3.54 14.22
C LEU A 86 -10.05 4.46 15.02
N VAL A 87 -11.15 4.89 14.43
CA VAL A 87 -12.16 5.74 15.11
C VAL A 87 -12.89 4.97 16.19
N GLN A 88 -13.25 3.70 15.95
CA GLN A 88 -14.06 2.89 16.88
C GLN A 88 -13.22 2.28 18.01
N HIS A 89 -12.01 1.78 17.71
CA HIS A 89 -11.21 0.97 18.64
C HIS A 89 -9.79 1.50 18.86
N GLY A 90 -9.47 2.67 18.29
CA GLY A 90 -8.14 3.26 18.40
C GLY A 90 -7.04 2.48 17.67
N PRO A 91 -5.77 2.94 17.80
CA PRO A 91 -4.63 2.29 17.14
C PRO A 91 -4.39 0.84 17.59
N GLY A 92 -4.68 0.56 18.88
CA GLY A 92 -4.54 -0.79 19.45
C GLY A 92 -5.54 -1.78 18.84
N GLY A 93 -6.79 -1.36 18.64
CA GLY A 93 -7.81 -2.18 17.99
C GLY A 93 -7.50 -2.49 16.53
N LEU A 94 -7.01 -1.50 15.77
CA LEU A 94 -6.56 -1.72 14.40
C LEU A 94 -5.38 -2.70 14.34
N ALA A 95 -4.38 -2.55 15.21
CA ALA A 95 -3.24 -3.46 15.29
C ALA A 95 -3.68 -4.88 15.65
N LEU A 96 -4.63 -5.04 16.58
CA LEU A 96 -5.19 -6.34 16.95
C LEU A 96 -5.99 -6.97 15.80
N ALA A 97 -6.83 -6.22 15.11
CA ALA A 97 -7.55 -6.70 13.93
C ALA A 97 -6.60 -7.15 12.81
N THR A 98 -5.52 -6.40 12.59
CA THR A 98 -4.45 -6.75 11.62
C THR A 98 -3.72 -8.03 12.03
N LEU A 99 -3.44 -8.20 13.32
CA LEU A 99 -2.84 -9.42 13.87
C LEU A 99 -3.76 -10.63 13.65
N MET A 100 -5.04 -10.50 14.01
CA MET A 100 -6.02 -11.55 13.81
C MET A 100 -6.17 -11.92 12.32
N ALA A 101 -6.21 -10.93 11.45
CA ALA A 101 -6.23 -11.15 10.00
C ALA A 101 -5.00 -11.90 9.52
N GLY A 102 -3.82 -11.59 10.06
CA GLY A 102 -2.58 -12.32 9.80
C GLY A 102 -2.68 -13.80 10.18
N VAL A 103 -3.24 -14.12 11.35
CA VAL A 103 -3.49 -15.51 11.77
C VAL A 103 -4.46 -16.21 10.81
N ILE A 104 -5.57 -15.56 10.45
CA ILE A 104 -6.57 -16.11 9.53
C ILE A 104 -5.92 -16.42 8.16
N LEU A 105 -5.11 -15.51 7.62
CA LEU A 105 -4.40 -15.71 6.35
C LEU A 105 -3.43 -16.90 6.39
N ILE A 106 -2.69 -17.07 7.48
CA ILE A 106 -1.81 -18.24 7.67
C ILE A 106 -2.65 -19.53 7.66
N LEU A 107 -3.77 -19.53 8.39
CA LEU A 107 -4.67 -20.69 8.41
C LEU A 107 -5.26 -20.95 7.01
N MET A 108 -5.69 -19.93 6.29
CA MET A 108 -6.17 -20.07 4.91
C MET A 108 -5.10 -20.68 3.99
N GLY A 109 -3.85 -20.24 4.11
CA GLY A 109 -2.72 -20.79 3.36
C GLY A 109 -2.43 -22.25 3.71
N PHE A 110 -2.44 -22.59 5.01
CA PHE A 110 -2.24 -23.95 5.52
C PHE A 110 -3.36 -24.90 5.07
N LEU A 111 -4.60 -24.46 5.12
CA LEU A 111 -5.78 -25.20 4.64
C LEU A 111 -5.88 -25.22 3.11
N ARG A 112 -4.91 -24.67 2.40
CA ARG A 112 -4.81 -24.64 0.93
C ARG A 112 -5.96 -23.91 0.24
N LEU A 113 -6.53 -22.90 0.88
CA LEU A 113 -7.64 -22.10 0.34
C LEU A 113 -7.19 -21.12 -0.77
N GLY A 114 -5.89 -20.95 -1.01
CA GLY A 114 -5.37 -20.10 -2.09
C GLY A 114 -5.81 -20.53 -3.50
N SER A 115 -6.24 -21.78 -3.68
CA SER A 115 -6.81 -22.24 -4.94
C SER A 115 -8.23 -21.73 -5.18
N LEU A 116 -8.91 -21.19 -4.17
CA LEU A 116 -10.28 -20.69 -4.29
C LEU A 116 -10.35 -19.39 -5.11
N ILE A 117 -9.22 -18.66 -5.25
CA ILE A 117 -9.17 -17.43 -6.05
C ILE A 117 -9.69 -17.62 -7.49
N LYS A 118 -9.46 -18.80 -8.07
CA LYS A 118 -9.91 -19.13 -9.44
C LYS A 118 -11.44 -19.14 -9.60
N TYR A 119 -12.18 -19.20 -8.50
CA TYR A 119 -13.65 -19.17 -8.50
C TYR A 119 -14.23 -17.76 -8.31
N ILE A 120 -13.37 -16.75 -8.09
CA ILE A 120 -13.81 -15.37 -7.97
C ILE A 120 -14.06 -14.82 -9.37
N PRO A 121 -15.31 -14.43 -9.70
CA PRO A 121 -15.62 -13.85 -11.00
C PRO A 121 -14.84 -12.54 -11.25
N SER A 122 -14.41 -12.34 -12.48
CA SER A 122 -13.68 -11.12 -12.89
C SER A 122 -14.49 -9.83 -12.66
N SER A 123 -15.81 -9.91 -12.73
CA SER A 123 -16.70 -8.79 -12.42
C SER A 123 -16.59 -8.31 -10.97
N ILE A 124 -16.44 -9.24 -10.01
CA ILE A 124 -16.23 -8.87 -8.59
C ILE A 124 -14.89 -8.13 -8.43
N THR A 125 -13.84 -8.64 -9.06
CA THR A 125 -12.51 -8.05 -8.97
C THR A 125 -12.44 -6.68 -9.64
N SER A 126 -13.09 -6.51 -10.78
CA SER A 126 -13.18 -5.21 -11.47
C SER A 126 -14.02 -4.22 -10.67
N GLY A 127 -15.17 -4.65 -10.12
CA GLY A 127 -16.01 -3.81 -9.28
C GLY A 127 -15.30 -3.36 -8.02
N PHE A 128 -14.59 -4.26 -7.35
CA PHE A 128 -13.79 -3.97 -6.17
C PHE A 128 -12.66 -2.97 -6.49
N GLY A 129 -11.90 -3.21 -7.56
CA GLY A 129 -10.83 -2.30 -8.01
C GLY A 129 -11.36 -0.91 -8.36
N SER A 130 -12.49 -0.82 -9.06
CA SER A 130 -13.13 0.46 -9.39
C SER A 130 -13.61 1.20 -8.13
N GLY A 131 -14.20 0.48 -7.17
CA GLY A 131 -14.62 1.04 -5.88
C GLY A 131 -13.45 1.63 -5.11
N ILE A 132 -12.34 0.89 -5.01
CA ILE A 132 -11.09 1.38 -4.38
C ILE A 132 -10.58 2.63 -5.10
N ALA A 133 -10.57 2.66 -6.43
CA ALA A 133 -10.12 3.81 -7.20
C ALA A 133 -10.93 5.07 -6.88
N VAL A 134 -12.26 4.96 -6.81
CA VAL A 134 -13.15 6.07 -6.43
C VAL A 134 -12.86 6.55 -5.01
N ILE A 135 -12.65 5.62 -4.08
CA ILE A 135 -12.33 5.95 -2.68
C ILE A 135 -11.00 6.69 -2.60
N ILE A 136 -9.94 6.15 -3.21
CA ILE A 136 -8.62 6.80 -3.22
C ILE A 136 -8.72 8.18 -3.85
N PHE A 137 -9.35 8.28 -5.02
CA PHE A 137 -9.56 9.56 -5.69
C PHE A 137 -10.25 10.57 -4.78
N SER A 138 -11.32 10.18 -4.09
CA SER A 138 -12.04 11.05 -3.17
C SER A 138 -11.19 11.53 -1.99
N THR A 139 -10.22 10.74 -1.52
CA THR A 139 -9.30 11.16 -0.46
C THR A 139 -8.27 12.18 -0.93
N GLN A 140 -7.91 12.15 -2.20
CA GLN A 140 -6.90 13.05 -2.78
C GLN A 140 -7.45 14.45 -3.09
N ILE A 141 -8.78 14.62 -3.18
CA ILE A 141 -9.41 15.92 -3.50
C ILE A 141 -9.00 16.99 -2.48
N LYS A 142 -8.92 16.62 -1.20
CA LYS A 142 -8.49 17.55 -0.13
C LYS A 142 -7.12 18.14 -0.44
N ASP A 143 -6.14 17.29 -0.68
CA ASP A 143 -4.75 17.70 -0.87
C ASP A 143 -4.55 18.37 -2.24
N PHE A 144 -5.26 17.87 -3.26
CA PHE A 144 -5.26 18.45 -4.61
C PHE A 144 -5.70 19.89 -4.63
N LEU A 145 -6.77 20.21 -3.90
CA LEU A 145 -7.34 21.56 -3.77
C LEU A 145 -6.76 22.35 -2.60
N GLY A 146 -5.89 21.76 -1.77
CA GLY A 146 -5.32 22.40 -0.59
C GLY A 146 -6.36 22.73 0.48
N LEU A 147 -7.44 21.92 0.63
CA LEU A 147 -8.53 22.23 1.57
C LEU A 147 -8.11 22.03 3.02
N SER A 148 -8.47 22.97 3.89
CA SER A 148 -8.17 22.92 5.33
C SER A 148 -9.21 22.06 6.06
N LEU A 149 -9.02 20.73 6.03
CA LEU A 149 -9.82 19.77 6.79
C LEU A 149 -8.97 19.16 7.90
N LYS A 150 -9.38 19.29 9.16
CA LYS A 150 -8.68 18.71 10.32
C LYS A 150 -8.70 17.18 10.28
N THR A 151 -9.84 16.60 9.94
CA THR A 151 -10.04 15.15 9.82
C THR A 151 -10.90 14.86 8.60
N VAL A 152 -10.53 13.85 7.83
CA VAL A 152 -11.34 13.38 6.69
C VAL A 152 -12.20 12.22 7.18
N PRO A 153 -13.54 12.32 7.12
CA PRO A 153 -14.42 11.23 7.53
C PRO A 153 -14.15 9.96 6.72
N PRO A 154 -14.18 8.76 7.34
CA PRO A 154 -13.97 7.51 6.62
C PRO A 154 -15.14 7.15 5.71
N ALA A 155 -16.38 7.48 6.09
CA ALA A 155 -17.57 7.23 5.27
C ALA A 155 -17.58 8.12 4.03
N PHE A 156 -17.93 7.54 2.88
CA PHE A 156 -17.85 8.23 1.59
C PHE A 156 -18.79 9.46 1.52
N THR A 157 -20.02 9.31 1.95
CA THR A 157 -21.02 10.42 1.96
C THR A 157 -20.58 11.58 2.83
N ASP A 158 -20.15 11.30 4.06
CA ASP A 158 -19.71 12.32 5.01
C ASP A 158 -18.45 13.03 4.52
N LYS A 159 -17.56 12.27 3.84
CA LYS A 159 -16.37 12.81 3.19
C LYS A 159 -16.73 13.83 2.11
N ILE A 160 -17.66 13.49 1.21
CA ILE A 160 -18.09 14.40 0.15
C ILE A 160 -18.71 15.68 0.73
N LEU A 161 -19.56 15.54 1.75
CA LEU A 161 -20.15 16.69 2.44
C LEU A 161 -19.08 17.57 3.12
N ALA A 162 -18.10 16.94 3.79
CA ALA A 162 -16.99 17.65 4.42
C ALA A 162 -16.11 18.39 3.40
N LEU A 163 -15.81 17.76 2.26
CA LEU A 163 -15.07 18.39 1.16
C LEU A 163 -15.83 19.58 0.59
N TRP A 164 -17.13 19.44 0.36
CA TRP A 164 -17.98 20.53 -0.15
C TRP A 164 -18.02 21.70 0.82
N GLY A 165 -18.20 21.43 2.11
CA GLY A 165 -18.20 22.48 3.16
C GLY A 165 -16.85 23.19 3.31
N SER A 166 -15.77 22.56 2.88
CA SER A 166 -14.41 23.10 2.98
C SER A 166 -13.93 23.85 1.72
N LEU A 167 -14.71 23.87 0.65
CA LEU A 167 -14.36 24.59 -0.59
C LEU A 167 -13.95 26.06 -0.38
N PRO A 168 -14.54 26.83 0.56
CA PRO A 168 -14.09 28.21 0.84
C PRO A 168 -12.64 28.32 1.34
N THR A 169 -12.03 27.19 1.79
CA THR A 169 -10.62 27.15 2.26
C THR A 169 -9.64 26.76 1.16
N PHE A 170 -10.03 26.83 -0.09
CA PHE A 170 -9.25 26.48 -1.26
C PHE A 170 -7.94 27.28 -1.37
N HIS A 171 -6.83 26.61 -1.62
CA HIS A 171 -5.52 27.19 -1.83
C HIS A 171 -5.06 26.97 -3.28
N TRP A 172 -4.96 28.04 -4.04
CA TRP A 172 -4.56 28.00 -5.46
C TRP A 172 -3.13 27.48 -5.67
N GLU A 173 -2.23 27.72 -4.72
CA GLU A 173 -0.84 27.24 -4.77
C GLU A 173 -0.77 25.72 -4.75
N SER A 174 -1.59 25.06 -3.93
CA SER A 174 -1.70 23.60 -3.91
C SER A 174 -2.19 23.05 -5.26
N LEU A 175 -3.14 23.74 -5.88
CA LEU A 175 -3.64 23.37 -7.21
C LEU A 175 -2.56 23.48 -8.27
N VAL A 176 -1.75 24.54 -8.26
CA VAL A 176 -0.63 24.73 -9.20
C VAL A 176 0.38 23.60 -9.07
N ILE A 177 0.80 23.26 -7.83
CA ILE A 177 1.73 22.16 -7.59
C ILE A 177 1.13 20.82 -8.02
N SER A 178 -0.16 20.61 -7.76
CA SER A 178 -0.86 19.38 -8.17
C SER A 178 -0.89 19.22 -9.69
N PHE A 179 -1.24 20.25 -10.43
CA PHE A 179 -1.21 20.24 -11.90
C PHE A 179 0.22 20.08 -12.45
N LEU A 180 1.20 20.76 -11.86
CA LEU A 180 2.62 20.59 -12.22
C LEU A 180 3.05 19.14 -12.04
N THR A 181 2.70 18.53 -10.91
CA THR A 181 3.02 17.13 -10.60
C THR A 181 2.40 16.18 -11.63
N ILE A 182 1.12 16.36 -11.97
CA ILE A 182 0.44 15.57 -13.01
C ILE A 182 1.11 15.77 -14.36
N ALA A 183 1.39 17.02 -14.75
CA ALA A 183 2.05 17.33 -16.01
C ALA A 183 3.42 16.65 -16.11
N VAL A 184 4.22 16.69 -15.04
CA VAL A 184 5.51 16.00 -15.00
C VAL A 184 5.31 14.48 -15.18
N ILE A 185 4.39 13.86 -14.45
CA ILE A 185 4.16 12.40 -14.55
C ILE A 185 3.77 12.00 -15.97
N ILE A 186 2.91 12.79 -16.64
CA ILE A 186 2.41 12.49 -18.00
C ILE A 186 3.48 12.76 -19.07
N LEU A 187 4.24 13.84 -18.92
CA LEU A 187 5.20 14.29 -19.93
C LEU A 187 6.58 13.63 -19.78
N TRP A 188 6.97 13.25 -18.57
CA TRP A 188 8.28 12.69 -18.27
C TRP A 188 8.65 11.46 -19.10
N PRO A 189 7.76 10.51 -19.40
CA PRO A 189 8.09 9.37 -20.23
C PRO A 189 8.53 9.74 -21.64
N ARG A 190 8.12 10.92 -22.16
CA ARG A 190 8.54 11.42 -23.47
C ARG A 190 10.02 11.83 -23.53
N THR A 191 10.65 12.06 -22.37
CA THR A 191 12.07 12.42 -22.29
C THR A 191 13.01 11.24 -22.53
N GLY A 192 12.50 10.00 -22.54
CA GLY A 192 13.31 8.78 -22.64
C GLY A 192 14.17 8.51 -21.39
N SER A 193 13.99 9.27 -20.32
CA SER A 193 14.75 9.11 -19.06
C SER A 193 14.46 7.75 -18.42
N ARG A 194 15.49 7.15 -17.83
CA ARG A 194 15.38 5.93 -17.00
C ARG A 194 14.80 6.19 -15.61
N ILE A 195 14.74 7.47 -15.20
CA ILE A 195 14.20 7.88 -13.90
C ILE A 195 12.66 7.77 -13.97
N PRO A 196 12.00 7.14 -12.98
CA PRO A 196 10.54 7.11 -12.91
C PRO A 196 9.94 8.52 -12.86
N GLY A 197 8.88 8.76 -13.64
CA GLY A 197 8.21 10.07 -13.68
C GLY A 197 7.65 10.52 -12.33
N THR A 198 7.24 9.59 -11.49
CA THR A 198 6.80 9.85 -10.11
C THR A 198 7.93 10.43 -9.24
N LEU A 199 9.15 9.92 -9.36
CA LEU A 199 10.31 10.47 -8.66
C LEU A 199 10.64 11.88 -9.16
N ALA A 200 10.66 12.05 -10.49
CA ALA A 200 10.89 13.36 -11.08
C ALA A 200 9.83 14.38 -10.62
N ALA A 201 8.56 13.96 -10.54
CA ALA A 201 7.46 14.81 -10.08
C ALA A 201 7.62 15.24 -8.61
N ILE A 202 8.04 14.34 -7.72
CA ILE A 202 8.32 14.67 -6.32
C ILE A 202 9.45 15.69 -6.21
N VAL A 203 10.57 15.45 -6.91
CA VAL A 203 11.72 16.35 -6.86
C VAL A 203 11.39 17.71 -7.46
N LEU A 204 10.81 17.74 -8.67
CA LEU A 204 10.49 18.99 -9.35
C LEU A 204 9.37 19.76 -8.66
N GLY A 205 8.34 19.08 -8.13
CA GLY A 205 7.28 19.71 -7.36
C GLY A 205 7.81 20.33 -6.06
N THR A 206 8.69 19.62 -5.35
CA THR A 206 9.32 20.14 -4.12
C THR A 206 10.21 21.33 -4.43
N LEU A 207 11.05 21.25 -5.47
CA LEU A 207 11.89 22.36 -5.89
C LEU A 207 11.07 23.58 -6.32
N ALA A 208 9.99 23.37 -7.09
CA ALA A 208 9.10 24.45 -7.49
C ALA A 208 8.44 25.14 -6.28
N ALA A 209 7.98 24.37 -5.29
CA ALA A 209 7.39 24.95 -4.07
C ALA A 209 8.40 25.80 -3.30
N ILE A 210 9.67 25.34 -3.19
CA ILE A 210 10.74 26.08 -2.48
C ILE A 210 11.15 27.34 -3.26
N VAL A 211 11.43 27.20 -4.56
CA VAL A 211 11.98 28.30 -5.39
C VAL A 211 10.93 29.40 -5.59
N LEU A 212 9.66 29.03 -5.75
CA LEU A 212 8.56 29.98 -5.93
C LEU A 212 8.01 30.51 -4.61
N GLY A 213 8.48 30.01 -3.47
CA GLY A 213 8.05 30.44 -2.14
C GLY A 213 6.56 30.16 -1.89
N LEU A 214 6.03 29.06 -2.44
CA LEU A 214 4.59 28.74 -2.35
C LEU A 214 4.26 28.25 -0.93
N ASP A 215 3.18 28.76 -0.36
CA ASP A 215 2.66 28.34 0.94
C ASP A 215 1.79 27.09 0.79
N VAL A 216 2.46 25.96 0.55
CA VAL A 216 1.79 24.66 0.41
C VAL A 216 2.05 23.78 1.63
N PRO A 217 1.05 23.03 2.12
CA PRO A 217 1.24 22.09 3.20
C PRO A 217 2.28 21.02 2.80
N THR A 218 3.38 20.94 3.54
CA THR A 218 4.41 19.92 3.35
C THR A 218 4.26 18.80 4.39
N THR A 219 4.80 17.63 4.10
CA THR A 219 4.85 16.54 5.10
C THR A 219 5.57 16.99 6.37
N ALA A 220 6.62 17.82 6.25
CA ALA A 220 7.34 18.36 7.40
C ALA A 220 6.52 19.36 8.21
N SER A 221 5.67 20.18 7.57
CA SER A 221 4.82 21.15 8.29
C SER A 221 3.65 20.49 9.00
N GLN A 222 3.10 19.41 8.42
CA GLN A 222 1.99 18.67 9.02
C GLN A 222 2.44 17.67 10.09
N PHE A 223 3.63 17.08 9.92
CA PHE A 223 4.17 16.03 10.77
C PHE A 223 5.58 16.41 11.22
N SER A 224 5.67 17.29 12.18
CA SER A 224 6.91 17.97 12.63
C SER A 224 8.02 17.03 13.13
N GLN A 225 7.79 15.73 13.32
CA GLN A 225 8.81 14.76 13.75
C GLN A 225 8.54 13.37 13.22
N LEU A 226 8.86 13.11 11.94
CA LEU A 226 9.00 11.73 11.47
C LEU A 226 10.21 11.10 12.18
N LYS A 227 9.96 10.20 13.12
CA LYS A 227 11.03 9.44 13.76
C LYS A 227 11.55 8.42 12.75
N GLY A 228 12.79 8.56 12.33
CA GLY A 228 13.47 7.64 11.41
C GLY A 228 13.84 6.28 12.04
N THR A 229 13.26 5.92 13.19
CA THR A 229 13.57 4.69 13.93
C THR A 229 12.34 3.79 13.98
N LEU A 230 12.53 2.50 13.70
CA LEU A 230 11.51 1.49 13.98
C LEU A 230 11.31 1.39 15.49
N PRO A 231 10.07 1.41 15.99
CA PRO A 231 9.80 1.16 17.40
C PRO A 231 10.18 -0.27 17.76
N LEU A 232 10.29 -0.55 19.05
CA LEU A 232 10.38 -1.93 19.52
C LEU A 232 9.06 -2.65 19.20
N PRO A 233 9.12 -3.91 18.74
CA PRO A 233 7.93 -4.69 18.50
C PRO A 233 7.15 -4.90 19.79
N ALA A 234 5.86 -4.63 19.77
CA ALA A 234 4.98 -4.78 20.92
C ALA A 234 3.72 -5.56 20.52
N LEU A 235 3.28 -6.46 21.39
CA LEU A 235 1.99 -7.13 21.20
C LEU A 235 0.87 -6.12 21.44
N PRO A 236 -0.12 -6.03 20.55
CA PRO A 236 -1.33 -5.27 20.82
C PRO A 236 -2.03 -5.80 22.07
N ALA A 237 -2.57 -4.90 22.90
CA ALA A 237 -3.39 -5.30 24.03
C ALA A 237 -4.63 -6.05 23.54
N PHE A 238 -4.95 -7.18 24.17
CA PHE A 238 -6.11 -7.99 23.79
C PHE A 238 -6.95 -8.37 25.03
N SER A 239 -8.24 -8.46 24.79
CA SER A 239 -9.19 -9.01 25.76
C SER A 239 -10.20 -9.89 25.00
N LEU A 240 -10.81 -10.84 25.68
CA LEU A 240 -11.77 -11.74 25.04
C LEU A 240 -12.95 -10.99 24.37
N PRO A 241 -13.58 -9.99 25.02
CA PRO A 241 -14.61 -9.18 24.37
C PRO A 241 -14.10 -8.47 23.10
N LEU A 242 -12.91 -7.87 23.15
CA LEU A 242 -12.34 -7.17 22.00
C LEU A 242 -12.01 -8.12 20.84
N LEU A 243 -11.55 -9.34 21.12
CA LEU A 243 -11.34 -10.37 20.09
C LEU A 243 -12.66 -10.77 19.41
N GLN A 244 -13.74 -10.89 20.16
CA GLN A 244 -15.06 -11.19 19.60
C GLN A 244 -15.59 -10.04 18.73
N GLU A 245 -15.43 -8.80 19.18
CA GLU A 245 -15.86 -7.61 18.46
C GLU A 245 -15.06 -7.41 17.16
N LEU A 246 -13.75 -7.67 17.18
CA LEU A 246 -12.88 -7.53 16.02
C LEU A 246 -12.87 -8.75 15.09
N ALA A 247 -13.57 -9.83 15.39
CA ALA A 247 -13.57 -11.05 14.58
C ALA A 247 -14.04 -10.82 13.13
N VAL A 248 -15.14 -10.08 12.95
CA VAL A 248 -15.67 -9.75 11.62
C VAL A 248 -14.77 -8.78 10.86
N PRO A 249 -14.31 -7.66 11.43
CA PRO A 249 -13.31 -6.81 10.82
C PRO A 249 -12.03 -7.55 10.42
N ALA A 250 -11.49 -8.40 11.28
CA ALA A 250 -10.29 -9.19 11.00
C ALA A 250 -10.49 -10.17 9.84
N LEU A 251 -11.62 -10.86 9.79
CA LEU A 251 -11.97 -11.70 8.66
C LEU A 251 -12.09 -10.89 7.37
N THR A 252 -12.68 -9.71 7.43
CA THR A 252 -12.80 -8.80 6.28
C THR A 252 -11.42 -8.40 5.77
N ILE A 253 -10.51 -7.97 6.65
CA ILE A 253 -9.11 -7.68 6.29
C ILE A 253 -8.47 -8.89 5.62
N ALA A 254 -8.60 -10.09 6.21
CA ALA A 254 -7.97 -11.29 5.69
C ALA A 254 -8.49 -11.66 4.29
N VAL A 255 -9.80 -11.60 4.08
CA VAL A 255 -10.40 -11.91 2.76
C VAL A 255 -9.98 -10.89 1.71
N LEU A 256 -10.04 -9.60 2.05
CA LEU A 256 -9.61 -8.53 1.13
C LEU A 256 -8.12 -8.65 0.78
N ALA A 257 -7.26 -8.90 1.78
CA ALA A 257 -5.84 -9.12 1.59
C ALA A 257 -5.58 -10.32 0.68
N ALA A 258 -6.22 -11.45 0.95
CA ALA A 258 -6.10 -12.65 0.14
C ALA A 258 -6.50 -12.40 -1.32
N MET A 259 -7.63 -11.72 -1.54
CA MET A 259 -8.10 -11.39 -2.89
C MET A 259 -7.11 -10.49 -3.63
N GLU A 260 -6.71 -9.39 -3.03
CA GLU A 260 -5.84 -8.40 -3.66
C GLU A 260 -4.45 -9.00 -3.97
N SER A 261 -3.86 -9.73 -3.02
CA SER A 261 -2.56 -10.35 -3.21
C SER A 261 -2.57 -11.44 -4.29
N LEU A 262 -3.53 -12.36 -4.24
CA LEU A 262 -3.60 -13.43 -5.22
C LEU A 262 -3.94 -12.93 -6.62
N LEU A 263 -4.78 -11.89 -6.76
CA LEU A 263 -5.03 -11.23 -8.04
C LEU A 263 -3.78 -10.53 -8.57
N SER A 264 -3.07 -9.82 -7.68
CA SER A 264 -1.79 -9.19 -8.03
C SER A 264 -0.76 -10.21 -8.50
N ALA A 265 -0.71 -11.38 -7.84
CA ALA A 265 0.17 -12.48 -8.21
C ALA A 265 -0.19 -13.09 -9.58
N VAL A 266 -1.50 -13.22 -9.90
CA VAL A 266 -1.96 -13.70 -11.23
C VAL A 266 -1.56 -12.72 -12.33
N VAL A 267 -1.76 -11.41 -12.11
CA VAL A 267 -1.34 -10.37 -13.07
C VAL A 267 0.17 -10.39 -13.27
N ALA A 268 0.93 -10.47 -12.18
CA ALA A 268 2.38 -10.56 -12.20
C ALA A 268 2.88 -11.80 -12.96
N ASP A 269 2.25 -12.95 -12.76
CA ASP A 269 2.55 -14.18 -13.50
C ASP A 269 2.34 -14.02 -15.01
N GLY A 270 1.26 -13.32 -15.41
CA GLY A 270 0.99 -13.01 -16.82
C GLY A 270 2.09 -12.14 -17.45
N MET A 271 2.70 -11.24 -16.66
CA MET A 271 3.74 -10.34 -17.16
C MET A 271 5.10 -11.03 -17.33
N ILE A 272 5.41 -12.04 -16.52
CA ILE A 272 6.72 -12.71 -16.51
C ILE A 272 6.69 -14.14 -17.08
N GLY A 273 5.52 -14.63 -17.52
CA GLY A 273 5.35 -16.02 -17.93
C GLY A 273 5.58 -17.03 -16.79
N GLY A 274 5.31 -16.60 -15.54
CA GLY A 274 5.55 -17.39 -14.34
C GLY A 274 4.32 -18.11 -13.81
N ARG A 275 4.49 -18.73 -12.64
CA ARG A 275 3.39 -19.29 -11.84
C ARG A 275 3.70 -19.18 -10.36
N HIS A 276 2.85 -18.46 -9.64
CA HIS A 276 2.98 -18.30 -8.21
C HIS A 276 2.46 -19.53 -7.43
N ARG A 277 2.77 -19.57 -6.13
CA ARG A 277 2.31 -20.58 -5.16
C ARG A 277 1.27 -19.94 -4.24
N SER A 278 -0.01 -19.95 -4.64
CA SER A 278 -1.09 -19.22 -3.98
C SER A 278 -1.17 -19.46 -2.46
N ASN A 279 -1.01 -20.71 -2.00
CA ASN A 279 -1.08 -21.02 -0.57
C ASN A 279 0.12 -20.46 0.21
N MET A 280 1.30 -20.46 -0.42
CA MET A 280 2.49 -19.87 0.21
C MET A 280 2.39 -18.34 0.24
N GLU A 281 1.77 -17.76 -0.77
CA GLU A 281 1.48 -16.32 -0.82
C GLU A 281 0.59 -15.89 0.34
N LEU A 282 -0.52 -16.60 0.59
CA LEU A 282 -1.40 -16.36 1.74
C LEU A 282 -0.67 -16.46 3.08
N MET A 283 0.23 -17.45 3.22
CA MET A 283 1.01 -17.59 4.45
C MET A 283 2.00 -16.44 4.63
N ALA A 284 2.65 -16.01 3.55
CA ALA A 284 3.56 -14.86 3.57
C ALA A 284 2.84 -13.57 3.94
N GLU A 285 1.66 -13.38 3.37
CA GLU A 285 0.78 -12.26 3.65
C GLU A 285 0.32 -12.24 5.11
N GLY A 286 -0.04 -13.42 5.63
CA GLY A 286 -0.39 -13.57 7.04
C GLY A 286 0.79 -13.23 7.96
N ALA A 287 1.99 -13.72 7.65
CA ALA A 287 3.19 -13.37 8.39
C ALA A 287 3.51 -11.87 8.32
N ALA A 288 3.28 -11.25 7.17
CA ALA A 288 3.48 -9.82 6.98
C ALA A 288 2.51 -8.96 7.80
N ASN A 289 1.24 -9.36 7.86
CA ASN A 289 0.23 -8.68 8.69
C ASN A 289 0.51 -8.88 10.18
N LEU A 290 0.96 -10.07 10.62
CA LEU A 290 1.47 -10.27 11.97
C LEU A 290 2.65 -9.35 12.26
N GLY A 291 3.64 -9.33 11.37
CA GLY A 291 4.81 -8.47 11.53
C GLY A 291 4.43 -6.99 11.61
N ALA A 292 3.61 -6.49 10.68
CA ALA A 292 3.16 -5.10 10.67
C ALA A 292 2.43 -4.71 11.96
N SER A 293 1.59 -5.61 12.49
CA SER A 293 0.82 -5.36 13.72
C SER A 293 1.70 -5.15 14.95
N PHE A 294 2.83 -5.86 15.08
CA PHE A 294 3.78 -5.68 16.18
C PHE A 294 4.44 -4.31 16.23
N PHE A 295 4.52 -3.62 15.10
CA PHE A 295 5.02 -2.25 14.99
C PHE A 295 3.88 -1.21 14.98
N GLY A 296 2.65 -1.66 15.27
CA GLY A 296 1.46 -0.81 15.24
C GLY A 296 1.17 -0.25 13.86
N GLY A 297 1.57 -0.98 12.81
CA GLY A 297 1.32 -0.65 11.42
C GLY A 297 -0.13 -0.94 11.01
N MET A 298 -0.46 -0.60 9.76
CA MET A 298 -1.73 -0.88 9.13
C MET A 298 -1.67 -2.20 8.31
N PRO A 299 -2.82 -2.78 7.93
CA PRO A 299 -2.86 -3.98 7.10
C PRO A 299 -2.09 -3.82 5.79
N VAL A 300 -1.43 -4.91 5.39
CA VAL A 300 -0.60 -4.99 4.18
C VAL A 300 -1.08 -6.09 3.26
N THR A 301 -0.80 -5.93 1.96
CA THR A 301 -1.11 -6.92 0.93
C THR A 301 -0.17 -6.78 -0.27
N GLY A 302 -0.16 -7.78 -1.15
CA GLY A 302 0.53 -7.69 -2.44
C GLY A 302 -0.12 -6.64 -3.34
N ALA A 303 0.68 -5.76 -3.95
CA ALA A 303 0.18 -4.63 -4.74
C ALA A 303 0.66 -4.68 -6.19
N ILE A 304 -0.29 -4.66 -7.14
CA ILE A 304 0.00 -4.64 -8.60
C ILE A 304 0.88 -3.44 -8.95
N ALA A 305 0.53 -2.25 -8.48
CA ALA A 305 1.24 -1.02 -8.84
C ALA A 305 2.73 -1.01 -8.44
N ARG A 306 3.07 -1.59 -7.29
CA ARG A 306 4.46 -1.74 -6.85
C ARG A 306 5.16 -2.84 -7.65
N THR A 307 4.48 -3.94 -7.90
CA THR A 307 5.00 -5.08 -8.67
C THR A 307 5.32 -4.69 -10.10
N THR A 308 4.44 -3.96 -10.78
CA THR A 308 4.69 -3.48 -12.16
C THR A 308 5.84 -2.49 -12.24
N ALA A 309 6.08 -1.71 -11.19
CA ALA A 309 7.21 -0.76 -11.12
C ALA A 309 8.57 -1.47 -11.02
N SER A 310 8.62 -2.70 -10.52
CA SER A 310 9.84 -3.51 -10.41
C SER A 310 10.18 -4.28 -11.68
N LEU A 311 9.20 -4.48 -12.57
CA LEU A 311 9.40 -5.29 -13.76
C LEU A 311 10.00 -4.46 -14.91
N PRO A 312 10.93 -5.03 -15.69
CA PRO A 312 11.38 -4.38 -16.91
C PRO A 312 10.17 -4.17 -17.83
N LYS A 313 10.09 -2.98 -18.44
CA LYS A 313 9.07 -2.73 -19.46
C LYS A 313 9.18 -3.82 -20.53
N PRO A 314 8.07 -4.45 -20.96
CA PRO A 314 8.13 -5.38 -22.07
C PRO A 314 8.78 -4.64 -23.24
N VAL A 315 9.84 -5.23 -23.77
CA VAL A 315 10.43 -4.78 -25.04
C VAL A 315 9.32 -5.05 -26.07
N HIS A 316 8.60 -4.01 -26.45
CA HIS A 316 7.75 -4.11 -27.64
C HIS A 316 8.70 -4.38 -28.79
N ASP A 317 8.73 -5.62 -29.28
CA ASP A 317 9.33 -5.96 -30.55
C ASP A 317 8.74 -5.00 -31.60
N LYS A 318 9.65 -4.25 -32.21
CA LYS A 318 9.35 -3.34 -33.33
C LYS A 318 8.94 -4.13 -34.56
#